data_3fc37b5151772ab93ec41508c723fa7f
#
_entry.id   3fc37b5151772ab93ec41508c723fa7f
#
_cell.length_a   1.000
_cell.length_b   1.000
_cell.length_c   1.000
_cell.angle_alpha   90.00
_cell.angle_beta   90.00
_cell.angle_gamma   90.00
#
_symmetry.space_group_name_H-M   'P 1'
#
loop_
_entity.id
_entity.type
_entity.pdbx_description
1 polymer ?
#
loop_
_entity_poly.entity_id
_entity_poly.type
_entity_poly.pdbx_seq_one_letter_code
_entity_poly.pdbx_strand_id
1 'polypeptide(L)'
;MSSTPFIEMKDVAFAYGDRPILNNINFSIPQGNFAAVMGGSGSGKTTLMRLITGQIHPQSGKVLIEGRDLAAFSAQELYEHRRRMGVLFQHGALFTDLSVFDNIAFPMRELTDLPEAVIRDLVVLKLNAVGLRGVENLMPSELSGGMSRRVALARTIALDPEIMLYDEPFTGLDPISLGVIAHLSSRANKALRSTSVMVTHDIERSLEIVDQVIFLAHGEIMFSGSPEEMRELDSPWVRQFVGGLADGPVAYRYPAQTTLKQDLLG
;
A
#
# COMPACT_ATOMS: atom_id res chain seq x y z
N MET A 1 16.46 22.01 3.41
CA MET A 1 15.18 22.54 3.93
C MET A 1 14.39 21.32 4.39
N SER A 2 14.05 21.23 5.68
CA SER A 2 13.22 20.13 6.18
C SER A 2 11.82 20.28 5.57
N SER A 3 11.47 19.41 4.61
CA SER A 3 10.12 19.37 4.07
C SER A 3 9.18 18.95 5.18
N THR A 4 8.09 19.67 5.38
CA THR A 4 7.05 19.31 6.34
C THR A 4 6.55 17.89 6.00
N PRO A 5 6.49 16.95 6.96
CA PRO A 5 5.95 15.63 6.71
C PRO A 5 4.51 15.71 6.21
N PHE A 6 4.17 14.94 5.18
CA PHE A 6 2.80 14.83 4.68
C PHE A 6 2.00 13.76 5.45
N ILE A 7 2.62 12.59 5.66
CA ILE A 7 2.10 11.53 6.54
C ILE A 7 3.10 11.34 7.67
N GLU A 8 2.64 11.35 8.93
CA GLU A 8 3.52 11.15 10.06
C GLU A 8 2.83 10.28 11.12
N MET A 9 3.57 9.34 11.68
CA MET A 9 3.16 8.57 12.86
C MET A 9 4.07 8.91 14.02
N LYS A 10 3.47 9.24 15.18
CA LYS A 10 4.17 9.59 16.42
C LYS A 10 3.71 8.69 17.56
N ASP A 11 4.61 7.86 18.07
CA ASP A 11 4.42 6.95 19.21
C ASP A 11 3.16 6.08 19.08
N VAL A 12 2.83 5.68 17.83
CA VAL A 12 1.60 4.96 17.53
C VAL A 12 1.67 3.54 18.04
N ALA A 13 0.69 3.15 18.88
CA ALA A 13 0.43 1.77 19.26
C ALA A 13 -0.99 1.37 18.90
N PHE A 14 -1.16 0.10 18.52
CA PHE A 14 -2.45 -0.47 18.18
C PHE A 14 -2.53 -1.97 18.49
N ALA A 15 -3.69 -2.41 19.01
CA ALA A 15 -4.00 -3.82 19.25
C ALA A 15 -5.42 -4.16 18.77
N TYR A 16 -5.66 -5.39 18.38
CA TYR A 16 -6.98 -5.97 18.21
C TYR A 16 -7.33 -6.75 19.49
N GLY A 17 -8.21 -6.19 20.31
CA GLY A 17 -8.46 -6.72 21.67
C GLY A 17 -7.16 -6.72 22.48
N ASP A 18 -6.79 -7.87 23.02
CA ASP A 18 -5.56 -8.03 23.81
C ASP A 18 -4.31 -8.36 22.97
N ARG A 19 -4.47 -8.48 21.63
CA ARG A 19 -3.36 -8.82 20.74
C ARG A 19 -2.68 -7.55 20.22
N PRO A 20 -1.46 -7.22 20.71
CA PRO A 20 -0.70 -6.09 20.19
C PRO A 20 -0.28 -6.36 18.74
N ILE A 21 -0.41 -5.34 17.89
CA ILE A 21 -0.06 -5.40 16.45
C ILE A 21 1.04 -4.40 16.14
N LEU A 22 0.91 -3.17 16.64
CA LEU A 22 1.89 -2.10 16.43
C LEU A 22 2.28 -1.53 17.79
N ASN A 23 3.58 -1.28 17.97
CA ASN A 23 4.15 -0.76 19.20
C ASN A 23 5.14 0.35 18.90
N ASN A 24 4.89 1.54 19.43
CA ASN A 24 5.77 2.71 19.32
C ASN A 24 6.23 3.01 17.88
N ILE A 25 5.29 3.05 16.93
CA ILE A 25 5.57 3.32 15.54
C ILE A 25 5.86 4.82 15.33
N ASN A 26 7.03 5.10 14.82
CA ASN A 26 7.52 6.46 14.54
C ASN A 26 8.13 6.52 13.14
N PHE A 27 7.52 7.27 12.22
CA PHE A 27 8.09 7.60 10.91
C PHE A 27 7.38 8.80 10.30
N SER A 28 8.00 9.37 9.27
CA SER A 28 7.39 10.41 8.46
C SER A 28 7.65 10.17 6.97
N ILE A 29 6.68 10.54 6.14
CA ILE A 29 6.78 10.49 4.68
C ILE A 29 6.59 11.92 4.16
N PRO A 30 7.59 12.48 3.49
CA PRO A 30 7.49 13.80 2.84
C PRO A 30 6.44 13.81 1.73
N GLN A 31 5.91 14.99 1.42
CA GLN A 31 4.98 15.16 0.30
C GLN A 31 5.63 14.74 -1.02
N GLY A 32 4.89 14.01 -1.83
CA GLY A 32 5.33 13.54 -3.15
C GLY A 32 6.24 12.31 -3.11
N ASN A 33 6.72 11.89 -1.94
CA ASN A 33 7.55 10.69 -1.82
C ASN A 33 6.75 9.42 -2.03
N PHE A 34 7.43 8.41 -2.55
CA PHE A 34 6.94 7.03 -2.62
C PHE A 34 7.65 6.20 -1.55
N ALA A 35 6.90 5.78 -0.52
CA ALA A 35 7.42 4.96 0.57
C ALA A 35 6.96 3.50 0.43
N ALA A 36 7.85 2.53 0.70
CA ALA A 36 7.48 1.14 0.87
C ALA A 36 7.53 0.73 2.34
N VAL A 37 6.43 0.19 2.84
CA VAL A 37 6.37 -0.50 4.13
C VAL A 37 6.56 -1.99 3.87
N MET A 38 7.70 -2.50 4.25
CA MET A 38 8.11 -3.88 4.05
C MET A 38 8.09 -4.66 5.36
N GLY A 39 7.96 -5.97 5.27
CA GLY A 39 8.00 -6.85 6.45
C GLY A 39 7.27 -8.17 6.21
N GLY A 40 7.48 -9.12 7.09
CA GLY A 40 6.86 -10.44 7.02
C GLY A 40 5.34 -10.42 7.12
N SER A 41 4.71 -11.57 6.85
CA SER A 41 3.28 -11.74 7.07
C SER A 41 2.93 -11.51 8.54
N GLY A 42 1.85 -10.78 8.81
CA GLY A 42 1.41 -10.48 10.18
C GLY A 42 2.21 -9.39 10.91
N SER A 43 3.18 -8.72 10.25
CA SER A 43 3.98 -7.65 10.89
C SER A 43 3.20 -6.36 11.20
N GLY A 44 1.97 -6.21 10.69
CA GLY A 44 1.13 -5.02 10.94
C GLY A 44 0.97 -4.06 9.75
N LYS A 45 1.49 -4.38 8.56
CA LYS A 45 1.46 -3.51 7.36
C LYS A 45 0.05 -3.05 6.98
N THR A 46 -0.90 -3.98 6.88
CA THR A 46 -2.30 -3.66 6.56
C THR A 46 -2.96 -2.83 7.68
N THR A 47 -2.59 -3.08 8.94
CA THR A 47 -3.07 -2.26 10.08
C THR A 47 -2.56 -0.82 9.96
N LEU A 48 -1.30 -0.65 9.56
CA LEU A 48 -0.71 0.66 9.32
C LEU A 48 -1.45 1.42 8.19
N MET A 49 -1.79 0.76 7.08
CA MET A 49 -2.62 1.36 6.03
C MET A 49 -4.00 1.76 6.53
N ARG A 50 -4.65 0.94 7.37
CA ARG A 50 -5.96 1.26 7.95
C ARG A 50 -5.90 2.46 8.89
N LEU A 51 -4.80 2.67 9.59
CA LEU A 51 -4.55 3.86 10.39
C LEU A 51 -4.42 5.11 9.50
N ILE A 52 -3.66 5.04 8.41
CA ILE A 52 -3.50 6.16 7.45
C ILE A 52 -4.83 6.56 6.81
N THR A 53 -5.69 5.58 6.50
CA THR A 53 -7.04 5.84 5.93
C THR A 53 -8.06 6.30 6.97
N GLY A 54 -7.70 6.31 8.26
CA GLY A 54 -8.62 6.60 9.35
C GLY A 54 -9.76 5.57 9.48
N GLN A 55 -9.59 4.34 8.96
CA GLN A 55 -10.55 3.25 9.17
C GLN A 55 -10.54 2.76 10.62
N ILE A 56 -9.38 2.86 11.26
CA ILE A 56 -9.17 2.56 12.68
C ILE A 56 -8.35 3.69 13.30
N HIS A 57 -8.48 3.85 14.62
CA HIS A 57 -7.73 4.83 15.40
C HIS A 57 -6.68 4.14 16.25
N PRO A 58 -5.51 4.76 16.48
CA PRO A 58 -4.50 4.20 17.38
C PRO A 58 -5.01 4.20 18.82
N GLN A 59 -4.50 3.28 19.65
CA GLN A 59 -4.77 3.25 21.10
C GLN A 59 -3.94 4.30 21.84
N SER A 60 -2.74 4.61 21.34
CA SER A 60 -1.89 5.70 21.78
C SER A 60 -1.10 6.28 20.62
N GLY A 61 -0.54 7.47 20.81
CA GLY A 61 0.18 8.19 19.77
C GLY A 61 -0.75 8.92 18.82
N LYS A 62 -0.21 9.37 17.70
CA LYS A 62 -0.93 10.19 16.69
C LYS A 62 -0.59 9.78 15.27
N VAL A 63 -1.61 9.78 14.42
CA VAL A 63 -1.46 9.70 12.96
C VAL A 63 -1.77 11.08 12.40
N LEU A 64 -0.76 11.72 11.84
CA LEU A 64 -0.87 13.09 11.34
C LEU A 64 -0.86 13.08 9.82
N ILE A 65 -1.79 13.81 9.22
CA ILE A 65 -1.81 14.13 7.79
C ILE A 65 -1.69 15.64 7.66
N GLU A 66 -0.66 16.09 6.95
CA GLU A 66 -0.35 17.52 6.81
C GLU A 66 -0.27 18.24 8.17
N GLY A 67 0.27 17.55 9.18
CA GLY A 67 0.40 18.03 10.55
C GLY A 67 -0.86 17.99 11.40
N ARG A 68 -2.01 17.54 10.85
CA ARG A 68 -3.29 17.44 11.57
C ARG A 68 -3.53 15.99 12.02
N ASP A 69 -3.90 15.82 13.27
CA ASP A 69 -4.20 14.49 13.84
C ASP A 69 -5.53 13.96 13.29
N LEU A 70 -5.49 12.77 12.64
CA LEU A 70 -6.68 12.10 12.11
C LEU A 70 -7.74 11.81 13.17
N ALA A 71 -7.36 11.62 14.42
CA ALA A 71 -8.30 11.39 15.51
C ALA A 71 -9.16 12.62 15.83
N ALA A 72 -8.70 13.81 15.42
CA ALA A 72 -9.43 15.07 15.59
C ALA A 72 -10.35 15.42 14.40
N PHE A 73 -10.36 14.60 13.34
CA PHE A 73 -11.22 14.85 12.17
C PHE A 73 -12.69 14.55 12.50
N SER A 74 -13.57 15.46 12.11
CA SER A 74 -15.00 15.19 12.03
C SER A 74 -15.32 14.14 10.96
N ALA A 75 -16.51 13.57 10.99
CA ALA A 75 -16.93 12.61 9.95
C ALA A 75 -16.84 13.20 8.53
N GLN A 76 -17.16 14.49 8.36
CA GLN A 76 -17.04 15.18 7.08
C GLN A 76 -15.58 15.35 6.65
N GLU A 77 -14.68 15.77 7.55
CA GLU A 77 -13.26 15.90 7.25
C GLU A 77 -12.63 14.55 6.92
N LEU A 78 -13.03 13.47 7.60
CA LEU A 78 -12.57 12.13 7.30
C LEU A 78 -13.07 11.64 5.93
N TYR A 79 -14.32 11.99 5.56
CA TYR A 79 -14.85 11.73 4.22
C TYR A 79 -14.02 12.45 3.15
N GLU A 80 -13.76 13.77 3.32
CA GLU A 80 -12.95 14.55 2.39
C GLU A 80 -11.50 14.03 2.32
N HIS A 81 -10.93 13.62 3.44
CA HIS A 81 -9.61 12.99 3.47
C HIS A 81 -9.58 11.73 2.60
N ARG A 82 -10.58 10.85 2.72
CA ARG A 82 -10.67 9.62 1.91
C ARG A 82 -10.92 9.89 0.42
N ARG A 83 -11.61 10.97 0.07
CA ARG A 83 -11.78 11.39 -1.34
C ARG A 83 -10.46 11.76 -2.02
N ARG A 84 -9.47 12.22 -1.26
CA ARG A 84 -8.12 12.53 -1.76
C ARG A 84 -7.24 11.29 -1.92
N MET A 85 -7.76 10.08 -1.61
CA MET A 85 -7.00 8.83 -1.64
C MET A 85 -7.39 7.95 -2.81
N GLY A 86 -6.38 7.31 -3.41
CA GLY A 86 -6.55 6.17 -4.29
C GLY A 86 -6.00 4.92 -3.64
N VAL A 87 -6.74 3.83 -3.64
CA VAL A 87 -6.29 2.55 -3.06
C VAL A 87 -6.27 1.46 -4.12
N LEU A 88 -5.10 0.89 -4.38
CA LEU A 88 -4.92 -0.30 -5.20
C LEU A 88 -4.87 -1.53 -4.28
N PHE A 89 -5.93 -2.31 -4.26
CA PHE A 89 -6.04 -3.52 -3.44
C PHE A 89 -5.30 -4.71 -4.04
N GLN A 90 -4.92 -5.66 -3.21
CA GLN A 90 -4.13 -6.86 -3.54
C GLN A 90 -4.63 -7.63 -4.78
N HIS A 91 -5.94 -7.76 -4.98
CA HIS A 91 -6.53 -8.45 -6.14
C HIS A 91 -7.21 -7.49 -7.13
N GLY A 92 -6.88 -6.18 -7.04
CA GLY A 92 -7.49 -5.14 -7.86
C GLY A 92 -8.90 -4.76 -7.42
N ALA A 93 -9.68 -5.68 -6.85
CA ALA A 93 -11.06 -5.48 -6.37
C ALA A 93 -11.96 -4.79 -7.41
N LEU A 94 -11.89 -5.22 -8.67
CA LEU A 94 -12.79 -4.75 -9.71
C LEU A 94 -14.21 -5.22 -9.43
N PHE A 95 -15.19 -4.38 -9.75
CA PHE A 95 -16.59 -4.78 -9.77
C PHE A 95 -16.79 -5.75 -10.93
N THR A 96 -17.18 -6.99 -10.63
CA THR A 96 -17.23 -8.09 -11.59
C THR A 96 -18.40 -7.99 -12.58
N ASP A 97 -19.40 -7.23 -12.23
CA ASP A 97 -20.64 -6.93 -12.97
C ASP A 97 -20.57 -5.62 -13.77
N LEU A 98 -19.46 -4.89 -13.70
CA LEU A 98 -19.22 -3.67 -14.44
C LEU A 98 -18.12 -3.89 -15.50
N SER A 99 -18.30 -3.22 -16.67
CA SER A 99 -17.27 -3.18 -17.71
C SER A 99 -15.96 -2.52 -17.21
N VAL A 100 -14.89 -2.65 -17.98
CA VAL A 100 -13.64 -1.91 -17.74
C VAL A 100 -13.90 -0.41 -17.68
N PHE A 101 -14.70 0.10 -18.63
CA PHE A 101 -15.10 1.51 -18.66
C PHE A 101 -15.80 1.91 -17.36
N ASP A 102 -16.83 1.17 -16.96
CA ASP A 102 -17.65 1.52 -15.79
C ASP A 102 -16.87 1.36 -14.49
N ASN A 103 -15.96 0.40 -14.39
CA ASN A 103 -15.04 0.29 -13.25
C ASN A 103 -14.21 1.57 -13.05
N ILE A 104 -13.70 2.17 -14.14
CA ILE A 104 -12.88 3.38 -14.05
C ILE A 104 -13.75 4.63 -13.91
N ALA A 105 -14.92 4.67 -14.55
CA ALA A 105 -15.88 5.77 -14.47
C ALA A 105 -16.54 5.87 -13.09
N PHE A 106 -16.68 4.74 -12.38
CA PHE A 106 -17.41 4.64 -11.12
C PHE A 106 -17.01 5.73 -10.09
N PRO A 107 -15.74 5.88 -9.70
CA PRO A 107 -15.37 6.93 -8.73
C PRO A 107 -15.62 8.35 -9.26
N MET A 108 -15.56 8.58 -10.56
CA MET A 108 -15.86 9.90 -11.15
C MET A 108 -17.35 10.22 -11.02
N ARG A 109 -18.24 9.25 -11.33
CA ARG A 109 -19.70 9.42 -11.21
C ARG A 109 -20.15 9.61 -9.77
N GLU A 110 -19.56 8.85 -8.84
CA GLU A 110 -19.95 8.89 -7.42
C GLU A 110 -19.43 10.12 -6.67
N LEU A 111 -18.29 10.66 -7.09
CA LEU A 111 -17.57 11.67 -6.30
C LEU A 111 -17.46 13.03 -7.00
N THR A 112 -17.99 13.17 -8.23
CA THR A 112 -17.94 14.43 -8.98
C THR A 112 -19.24 14.68 -9.75
N ASP A 113 -19.47 15.93 -10.12
CA ASP A 113 -20.59 16.34 -10.99
C ASP A 113 -20.14 16.47 -12.46
N LEU A 114 -19.13 15.72 -12.89
CA LEU A 114 -18.62 15.78 -14.27
C LEU A 114 -19.66 15.24 -15.27
N PRO A 115 -19.86 15.92 -16.41
CA PRO A 115 -20.69 15.41 -17.49
C PRO A 115 -20.14 14.08 -18.04
N GLU A 116 -21.03 13.16 -18.43
CA GLU A 116 -20.65 11.82 -18.91
C GLU A 116 -19.68 11.86 -20.11
N ALA A 117 -19.78 12.87 -20.98
CA ALA A 117 -18.85 13.06 -22.08
C ALA A 117 -17.41 13.32 -21.59
N VAL A 118 -17.24 14.09 -20.50
CA VAL A 118 -15.95 14.35 -19.87
C VAL A 118 -15.41 13.08 -19.19
N ILE A 119 -16.31 12.37 -18.46
CA ILE A 119 -15.94 11.09 -17.83
C ILE A 119 -15.41 10.11 -18.86
N ARG A 120 -16.08 9.99 -20.02
CA ARG A 120 -15.64 9.13 -21.11
C ARG A 120 -14.22 9.47 -21.57
N ASP A 121 -13.93 10.73 -21.80
CA ASP A 121 -12.61 11.16 -22.26
C ASP A 121 -11.53 10.90 -21.20
N LEU A 122 -11.86 11.14 -19.93
CA LEU A 122 -10.97 10.83 -18.79
C LEU A 122 -10.70 9.33 -18.68
N VAL A 123 -11.71 8.48 -18.82
CA VAL A 123 -11.53 7.01 -18.80
C VAL A 123 -10.57 6.56 -19.89
N VAL A 124 -10.72 7.07 -21.11
CA VAL A 124 -9.80 6.76 -22.23
C VAL A 124 -8.37 7.21 -21.91
N LEU A 125 -8.20 8.40 -21.31
CA LEU A 125 -6.89 8.89 -20.87
C LEU A 125 -6.27 7.99 -19.78
N LYS A 126 -7.06 7.56 -18.78
CA LYS A 126 -6.57 6.67 -17.72
C LYS A 126 -6.21 5.29 -18.26
N LEU A 127 -7.01 4.73 -19.18
CA LEU A 127 -6.68 3.49 -19.88
C LEU A 127 -5.40 3.61 -20.74
N ASN A 128 -5.24 4.73 -21.42
CA ASN A 128 -4.02 5.00 -22.17
C ASN A 128 -2.79 5.09 -21.26
N ALA A 129 -2.93 5.69 -20.07
CA ALA A 129 -1.85 5.83 -19.09
C ALA A 129 -1.34 4.46 -18.59
N VAL A 130 -2.20 3.44 -18.53
CA VAL A 130 -1.85 2.07 -18.13
C VAL A 130 -1.64 1.13 -19.32
N GLY A 131 -1.66 1.65 -20.56
CA GLY A 131 -1.42 0.88 -21.80
C GLY A 131 -2.54 -0.11 -22.14
N LEU A 132 -3.80 0.26 -21.86
CA LEU A 132 -4.99 -0.58 -22.09
C LEU A 132 -6.08 0.12 -22.89
N ARG A 133 -5.72 1.08 -23.75
CA ARG A 133 -6.70 1.70 -24.65
C ARG A 133 -7.30 0.66 -25.60
N GLY A 134 -8.61 0.63 -25.75
CA GLY A 134 -9.34 -0.28 -26.64
C GLY A 134 -9.98 -1.48 -25.95
N VAL A 135 -9.90 -1.56 -24.60
CA VAL A 135 -10.52 -2.65 -23.82
C VAL A 135 -11.73 -2.18 -23.00
N GLU A 136 -12.26 -1.01 -23.31
CA GLU A 136 -13.30 -0.31 -22.55
C GLU A 136 -14.54 -1.18 -22.29
N ASN A 137 -14.93 -1.98 -23.30
CA ASN A 137 -16.15 -2.79 -23.27
C ASN A 137 -15.95 -4.19 -22.68
N LEU A 138 -14.71 -4.59 -22.36
CA LEU A 138 -14.47 -5.91 -21.78
C LEU A 138 -14.96 -5.97 -20.33
N MET A 139 -15.37 -7.17 -19.93
CA MET A 139 -15.69 -7.49 -18.54
C MET A 139 -14.44 -7.96 -17.79
N PRO A 140 -14.36 -7.81 -16.47
CA PRO A 140 -13.22 -8.29 -15.67
C PRO A 140 -12.88 -9.76 -15.89
N SER A 141 -13.87 -10.61 -16.19
CA SER A 141 -13.69 -12.04 -16.48
C SER A 141 -12.95 -12.32 -17.81
N GLU A 142 -12.87 -11.34 -18.69
CA GLU A 142 -12.20 -11.44 -19.99
C GLU A 142 -10.74 -10.93 -19.93
N LEU A 143 -10.31 -10.42 -18.77
CA LEU A 143 -8.98 -9.84 -18.58
C LEU A 143 -7.99 -10.88 -18.06
N SER A 144 -6.73 -10.79 -18.53
CA SER A 144 -5.63 -11.46 -17.84
C SER A 144 -5.37 -10.83 -16.45
N GLY A 145 -4.68 -11.54 -15.55
CA GLY A 145 -4.36 -11.00 -14.23
C GLY A 145 -3.59 -9.68 -14.27
N GLY A 146 -2.62 -9.55 -15.20
CA GLY A 146 -1.88 -8.31 -15.41
C GLY A 146 -2.75 -7.20 -16.00
N MET A 147 -3.69 -7.50 -16.91
CA MET A 147 -4.65 -6.51 -17.42
C MET A 147 -5.59 -6.04 -16.31
N SER A 148 -6.16 -6.97 -15.53
CA SER A 148 -7.04 -6.66 -14.41
C SER A 148 -6.36 -5.73 -13.39
N ARG A 149 -5.08 -5.98 -13.08
CA ARG A 149 -4.31 -5.11 -12.17
C ARG A 149 -4.10 -3.72 -12.75
N ARG A 150 -3.85 -3.60 -14.06
CA ARG A 150 -3.70 -2.30 -14.74
C ARG A 150 -5.02 -1.53 -14.80
N VAL A 151 -6.15 -2.19 -15.03
CA VAL A 151 -7.48 -1.56 -14.95
C VAL A 151 -7.75 -1.06 -13.52
N ALA A 152 -7.42 -1.86 -12.51
CA ALA A 152 -7.54 -1.44 -11.12
C ALA A 152 -6.66 -0.23 -10.79
N LEU A 153 -5.43 -0.17 -11.33
CA LEU A 153 -4.58 1.01 -11.21
C LEU A 153 -5.19 2.23 -11.92
N ALA A 154 -5.75 2.07 -13.13
CA ALA A 154 -6.44 3.14 -13.84
C ALA A 154 -7.62 3.70 -13.03
N ARG A 155 -8.42 2.82 -12.38
CA ARG A 155 -9.48 3.22 -11.46
C ARG A 155 -8.94 3.94 -10.22
N THR A 156 -7.83 3.46 -9.65
CA THR A 156 -7.19 4.07 -8.48
C THR A 156 -6.76 5.51 -8.76
N ILE A 157 -6.25 5.80 -9.96
CA ILE A 157 -5.82 7.14 -10.37
C ILE A 157 -6.93 7.96 -11.07
N ALA A 158 -8.17 7.49 -11.07
CA ALA A 158 -9.27 8.12 -11.81
C ALA A 158 -9.50 9.58 -11.41
N LEU A 159 -9.36 9.90 -10.14
CA LEU A 159 -9.57 11.24 -9.56
C LEU A 159 -8.27 12.00 -9.26
N ASP A 160 -7.15 11.59 -9.83
CA ASP A 160 -5.83 12.20 -9.59
C ASP A 160 -5.51 12.38 -8.08
N PRO A 161 -5.48 11.27 -7.31
CA PRO A 161 -5.39 11.33 -5.86
C PRO A 161 -4.06 11.94 -5.37
N GLU A 162 -4.12 12.66 -4.25
CA GLU A 162 -2.95 13.21 -3.57
C GLU A 162 -2.22 12.16 -2.73
N ILE A 163 -2.94 11.14 -2.27
CA ILE A 163 -2.42 10.00 -1.52
C ILE A 163 -2.71 8.73 -2.30
N MET A 164 -1.69 7.92 -2.56
CA MET A 164 -1.84 6.62 -3.17
C MET A 164 -1.41 5.51 -2.22
N LEU A 165 -2.29 4.55 -2.02
CA LEU A 165 -2.03 3.38 -1.18
C LEU A 165 -2.04 2.13 -2.06
N TYR A 166 -1.00 1.32 -1.93
CA TYR A 166 -0.83 0.07 -2.66
C TYR A 166 -0.77 -1.10 -1.67
N ASP A 167 -1.77 -1.96 -1.69
CA ASP A 167 -1.82 -3.15 -0.84
C ASP A 167 -1.37 -4.38 -1.65
N GLU A 168 -0.12 -4.82 -1.43
CA GLU A 168 0.50 -5.97 -2.08
C GLU A 168 0.28 -5.98 -3.61
N PRO A 169 0.70 -4.91 -4.34
CA PRO A 169 0.32 -4.71 -5.74
C PRO A 169 0.91 -5.76 -6.69
N PHE A 170 1.96 -6.46 -6.27
CA PHE A 170 2.71 -7.41 -7.10
C PHE A 170 2.27 -8.86 -6.93
N THR A 171 1.53 -9.16 -5.86
CA THR A 171 1.14 -10.54 -5.51
C THR A 171 0.34 -11.21 -6.63
N GLY A 172 0.79 -12.42 -7.01
CA GLY A 172 0.12 -13.26 -8.01
C GLY A 172 0.34 -12.84 -9.46
N LEU A 173 1.25 -11.91 -9.75
CA LEU A 173 1.61 -11.51 -11.09
C LEU A 173 2.83 -12.31 -11.61
N ASP A 174 2.85 -12.54 -12.92
CA ASP A 174 4.06 -13.00 -13.61
C ASP A 174 5.14 -11.91 -13.62
N PRO A 175 6.43 -12.25 -13.83
CA PRO A 175 7.54 -11.30 -13.73
C PRO A 175 7.42 -10.09 -14.67
N ILE A 176 6.81 -10.26 -15.86
CA ILE A 176 6.63 -9.16 -16.83
C ILE A 176 5.53 -8.21 -16.32
N SER A 177 4.38 -8.76 -15.94
CA SER A 177 3.25 -7.99 -15.39
C SER A 177 3.65 -7.24 -14.12
N LEU A 178 4.46 -7.87 -13.26
CA LEU A 178 5.01 -7.26 -12.05
C LEU A 178 5.86 -6.03 -12.40
N GLY A 179 6.82 -6.17 -13.32
CA GLY A 179 7.65 -5.06 -13.80
C GLY A 179 6.83 -3.92 -14.39
N VAL A 180 5.76 -4.25 -15.14
CA VAL A 180 4.84 -3.25 -15.70
C VAL A 180 4.11 -2.48 -14.60
N ILE A 181 3.56 -3.17 -13.58
CA ILE A 181 2.87 -2.51 -12.46
C ILE A 181 3.81 -1.64 -11.65
N ALA A 182 5.04 -2.11 -11.37
CA ALA A 182 6.06 -1.32 -10.66
C ALA A 182 6.36 -0.02 -11.43
N HIS A 183 6.63 -0.12 -12.74
CA HIS A 183 6.90 1.03 -13.59
C HIS A 183 5.71 2.01 -13.64
N LEU A 184 4.48 1.51 -13.83
CA LEU A 184 3.27 2.33 -13.88
C LEU A 184 3.00 3.02 -12.55
N SER A 185 3.23 2.35 -11.40
CA SER A 185 3.07 2.94 -10.07
C SER A 185 4.05 4.09 -9.85
N SER A 186 5.33 3.91 -10.22
CA SER A 186 6.34 4.98 -10.15
C SER A 186 5.99 6.16 -11.08
N ARG A 187 5.54 5.88 -12.31
CA ARG A 187 5.10 6.94 -13.23
C ARG A 187 3.88 7.70 -12.71
N ALA A 188 2.90 7.00 -12.14
CA ALA A 188 1.70 7.62 -11.56
C ALA A 188 2.08 8.55 -10.41
N ASN A 189 2.91 8.07 -9.47
CA ASN A 189 3.41 8.90 -8.36
C ASN A 189 4.07 10.19 -8.87
N LYS A 190 5.00 10.09 -9.83
CA LYS A 190 5.71 11.26 -10.37
C LYS A 190 4.80 12.21 -11.15
N ALA A 191 3.88 11.67 -11.97
CA ALA A 191 2.98 12.47 -12.78
C ALA A 191 1.95 13.24 -11.94
N LEU A 192 1.40 12.59 -10.91
CA LEU A 192 0.41 13.17 -10.01
C LEU A 192 1.05 13.95 -8.86
N ARG A 193 2.35 13.78 -8.62
CA ARG A 193 3.06 14.28 -7.43
C ARG A 193 2.38 13.80 -6.14
N SER A 194 1.78 12.61 -6.17
CA SER A 194 1.09 12.03 -5.05
C SER A 194 2.08 11.51 -4.00
N THR A 195 1.69 11.54 -2.73
CA THR A 195 2.41 10.85 -1.66
C THR A 195 1.93 9.41 -1.64
N SER A 196 2.84 8.46 -1.88
CA SER A 196 2.49 7.06 -2.08
C SER A 196 3.01 6.18 -0.94
N VAL A 197 2.18 5.24 -0.49
CA VAL A 197 2.56 4.22 0.49
C VAL A 197 2.24 2.84 -0.09
N MET A 198 3.25 2.01 -0.26
CA MET A 198 3.10 0.64 -0.73
C MET A 198 3.40 -0.31 0.43
N VAL A 199 2.46 -1.20 0.75
CA VAL A 199 2.76 -2.35 1.61
C VAL A 199 3.07 -3.55 0.74
N THR A 200 4.20 -4.20 1.00
CA THR A 200 4.67 -5.29 0.14
C THR A 200 5.65 -6.22 0.87
N HIS A 201 5.74 -7.45 0.37
CA HIS A 201 6.80 -8.39 0.71
C HIS A 201 7.78 -8.61 -0.47
N ASP A 202 7.52 -8.00 -1.64
CA ASP A 202 8.46 -8.01 -2.76
C ASP A 202 9.49 -6.87 -2.59
N ILE A 203 10.69 -7.25 -2.22
CA ILE A 203 11.75 -6.31 -1.85
C ILE A 203 12.41 -5.74 -3.11
N GLU A 204 12.91 -6.61 -3.99
CA GLU A 204 13.77 -6.22 -5.11
C GLU A 204 13.08 -5.17 -5.98
N ARG A 205 11.85 -5.42 -6.40
CA ARG A 205 11.10 -4.51 -7.26
C ARG A 205 10.68 -3.23 -6.56
N SER A 206 10.35 -3.33 -5.27
CA SER A 206 9.99 -2.13 -4.51
C SER A 206 11.18 -1.19 -4.34
N LEU A 207 12.38 -1.71 -4.04
CA LEU A 207 13.60 -0.91 -3.89
C LEU A 207 14.04 -0.19 -5.19
N GLU A 208 13.51 -0.59 -6.36
CA GLU A 208 13.80 0.06 -7.64
C GLU A 208 12.95 1.33 -7.86
N ILE A 209 11.82 1.47 -7.17
CA ILE A 209 10.80 2.46 -7.50
C ILE A 209 10.43 3.42 -6.37
N VAL A 210 10.88 3.14 -5.13
CA VAL A 210 10.54 3.95 -3.96
C VAL A 210 11.67 4.89 -3.55
N ASP A 211 11.31 5.98 -2.87
CA ASP A 211 12.24 6.96 -2.32
C ASP A 211 12.61 6.64 -0.87
N GLN A 212 11.73 5.89 -0.16
CA GLN A 212 11.89 5.57 1.25
C GLN A 212 11.44 4.14 1.54
N VAL A 213 12.15 3.48 2.44
CA VAL A 213 11.80 2.14 2.96
C VAL A 213 11.54 2.25 4.45
N ILE A 214 10.47 1.60 4.90
CA ILE A 214 10.10 1.42 6.30
C ILE A 214 10.00 -0.10 6.52
N PHE A 215 10.96 -0.68 7.25
CA PHE A 215 10.95 -2.12 7.53
C PHE A 215 10.32 -2.41 8.88
N LEU A 216 9.21 -3.15 8.86
CA LEU A 216 8.38 -3.46 10.00
C LEU A 216 8.53 -4.95 10.38
N ALA A 217 8.92 -5.22 11.62
CA ALA A 217 8.94 -6.57 12.18
C ALA A 217 8.47 -6.54 13.63
N HIS A 218 7.72 -7.59 14.05
CA HIS A 218 7.16 -7.72 15.40
C HIS A 218 6.39 -6.48 15.90
N GLY A 219 5.75 -5.75 14.99
CA GLY A 219 5.00 -4.54 15.33
C GLY A 219 5.85 -3.32 15.62
N GLU A 220 7.15 -3.34 15.31
CA GLU A 220 8.09 -2.24 15.52
C GLU A 220 8.84 -1.92 14.21
N ILE A 221 9.32 -0.67 14.09
CA ILE A 221 10.14 -0.26 12.96
C ILE A 221 11.60 -0.64 13.24
N MET A 222 12.12 -1.57 12.43
CA MET A 222 13.51 -2.02 12.50
C MET A 222 14.44 -1.15 11.66
N PHE A 223 13.91 -0.48 10.64
CA PHE A 223 14.64 0.42 9.75
C PHE A 223 13.69 1.41 9.09
N SER A 224 14.17 2.64 8.91
CA SER A 224 13.54 3.66 8.09
C SER A 224 14.62 4.51 7.43
N GLY A 225 14.69 4.50 6.10
CA GLY A 225 15.73 5.20 5.35
C GLY A 225 15.57 5.03 3.83
N SER A 226 16.61 5.33 3.07
CA SER A 226 16.60 5.15 1.61
C SER A 226 16.75 3.68 1.20
N PRO A 227 16.41 3.33 -0.05
CA PRO A 227 16.68 2.00 -0.61
C PRO A 227 18.17 1.62 -0.58
N GLU A 228 19.06 2.59 -0.79
CA GLU A 228 20.50 2.41 -0.75
C GLU A 228 20.96 2.04 0.65
N GLU A 229 20.55 2.81 1.66
CA GLU A 229 20.86 2.55 3.07
C GLU A 229 20.34 1.17 3.51
N MET A 230 19.17 0.74 3.02
CA MET A 230 18.63 -0.59 3.34
C MET A 230 19.49 -1.71 2.74
N ARG A 231 20.03 -1.54 1.52
CA ARG A 231 20.90 -2.55 0.89
C ARG A 231 22.24 -2.71 1.62
N GLU A 232 22.74 -1.64 2.20
CA GLU A 232 24.01 -1.61 2.93
C GLU A 232 23.86 -2.02 4.41
N LEU A 233 22.63 -2.12 4.91
CA LEU A 233 22.36 -2.38 6.31
C LEU A 233 22.75 -3.81 6.72
N ASP A 234 23.76 -3.93 7.57
CA ASP A 234 24.14 -5.20 8.18
C ASP A 234 23.23 -5.57 9.37
N SER A 235 22.01 -5.95 9.07
CA SER A 235 21.01 -6.39 10.04
C SER A 235 20.62 -7.85 9.80
N PRO A 236 20.62 -8.71 10.82
CA PRO A 236 20.14 -10.09 10.70
C PRO A 236 18.70 -10.19 10.18
N TRP A 237 17.83 -9.24 10.57
CA TRP A 237 16.45 -9.12 10.12
C TRP A 237 16.36 -8.83 8.61
N VAL A 238 17.11 -7.84 8.16
CA VAL A 238 17.13 -7.45 6.75
C VAL A 238 17.76 -8.57 5.92
N ARG A 239 18.87 -9.16 6.38
CA ARG A 239 19.49 -10.31 5.68
C ARG A 239 18.55 -11.49 5.54
N GLN A 240 17.85 -11.88 6.61
CA GLN A 240 16.88 -12.96 6.54
C GLN A 240 15.74 -12.64 5.59
N PHE A 241 15.19 -11.43 5.66
CA PHE A 241 14.04 -11.02 4.87
C PHE A 241 14.40 -10.83 3.40
N VAL A 242 15.50 -10.11 3.09
CA VAL A 242 15.97 -9.89 1.71
C VAL A 242 16.46 -11.18 1.07
N GLY A 243 17.22 -12.00 1.83
CA GLY A 243 17.75 -13.27 1.35
C GLY A 243 16.75 -14.42 1.33
N GLY A 244 15.54 -14.24 1.86
CA GLY A 244 14.56 -15.33 2.01
C GLY A 244 15.05 -16.50 2.84
N LEU A 245 15.93 -16.23 3.85
CA LEU A 245 16.60 -17.27 4.61
C LEU A 245 15.64 -17.94 5.61
N ALA A 246 15.68 -19.28 5.65
CA ALA A 246 14.87 -20.05 6.60
C ALA A 246 15.30 -19.82 8.06
N ASP A 247 16.61 -19.63 8.28
CA ASP A 247 17.19 -19.38 9.61
C ASP A 247 17.45 -17.89 9.81
N GLY A 248 17.06 -17.38 10.99
CA GLY A 248 17.25 -15.97 11.34
C GLY A 248 16.35 -15.54 12.50
N PRO A 249 16.24 -14.23 12.75
CA PRO A 249 15.41 -13.69 13.84
C PRO A 249 13.94 -14.07 13.77
N VAL A 250 13.39 -14.27 12.55
CA VAL A 250 12.05 -14.82 12.35
C VAL A 250 12.15 -16.33 12.36
N ALA A 251 11.73 -16.95 13.47
CA ALA A 251 11.73 -18.40 13.60
C ALA A 251 10.65 -19.01 12.67
N TYR A 252 11.02 -20.01 11.87
CA TYR A 252 10.06 -20.77 11.07
C TYR A 252 9.24 -21.76 11.90
N ARG A 253 9.73 -22.12 13.10
CA ARG A 253 9.04 -23.02 14.02
C ARG A 253 8.13 -22.24 14.95
N TYR A 254 6.89 -22.67 15.05
CA TYR A 254 5.97 -22.18 16.07
C TYR A 254 6.50 -22.61 17.45
N PRO A 255 6.58 -21.69 18.46
CA PRO A 255 7.04 -22.04 19.79
C PRO A 255 6.03 -22.99 20.44
N ALA A 256 6.38 -24.29 20.50
CA ALA A 256 5.60 -25.28 21.23
C ALA A 256 5.82 -25.11 22.72
N GLN A 257 4.75 -25.28 23.52
CA GLN A 257 4.82 -25.22 24.99
C GLN A 257 5.49 -26.47 25.59
N THR A 258 5.50 -27.56 24.83
CA THR A 258 6.05 -28.87 25.19
C THR A 258 7.11 -29.30 24.19
N THR A 259 8.02 -30.16 24.61
CA THR A 259 8.98 -30.78 23.70
C THR A 259 8.30 -31.88 22.89
N LEU A 260 8.77 -32.14 21.66
CA LEU A 260 8.26 -33.23 20.82
C LEU A 260 8.28 -34.58 21.57
N LYS A 261 9.28 -34.80 22.43
CA LYS A 261 9.37 -36.02 23.23
C LYS A 261 8.24 -36.14 24.25
N GLN A 262 7.85 -35.03 24.90
CA GLN A 262 6.70 -34.98 25.81
C GLN A 262 5.40 -35.20 25.06
N ASP A 263 5.25 -34.63 23.86
CA ASP A 263 4.04 -34.81 23.06
C ASP A 263 3.87 -36.23 22.52
N LEU A 264 4.98 -36.94 22.27
CA LEU A 264 4.95 -38.31 21.72
C LEU A 264 4.90 -39.41 22.78
N LEU A 265 5.45 -39.18 23.96
CA LEU A 265 5.63 -40.21 24.98
C LEU A 265 4.72 -40.01 26.20
N GLY A 266 3.92 -38.95 26.23
CA GLY A 266 2.95 -38.66 27.30
C GLY A 266 3.60 -38.08 28.52
#